data_3a8e5bf4c6517d4529f0e7100ff26eca
#
_entry.id   3a8e5bf4c6517d4529f0e7100ff26eca
#
_cell.length_a   1.000
_cell.length_b   1.000
_cell.length_c   1.000
_cell.angle_alpha   90.00
_cell.angle_beta   90.00
_cell.angle_gamma   90.00
#
_symmetry.space_group_name_H-M   'P 1'
#
loop_
_entity.id
_entity.type
_entity.pdbx_description
1 polymer ?
#
loop_
_entity_poly.entity_id
_entity_poly.type
_entity_poly.pdbx_seq_one_letter_code
_entity_poly.pdbx_strand_id
1 'polypeptide(L)'
;NLNIPRYVDSSEKAENWDIYASMFGGIPEAELQDLSAYWTAFPHLKAALFSPDNEAYCRLNVANLKNSVLSHPDVVAFKTAFQNAFGDFDAYLKSALIDGMTQLNAAGEEERLSREIFARLAEIPLVDRYAAYQLLDDDWKKIAIDLEIIQTEGFAATKQVDPNMVLKKDAEVQDGWVGHVLPFELVQSVKMHEEVAALRAKETRLSEIAGEYESYLDELSEEDKEQ
;
A
#
# COMPACT_ATOMS: atom_id res chain seq x y z
N ASN A 1 -15.00 20.69 18.75
CA ASN A 1 -14.04 19.69 19.25
C ASN A 1 -14.74 18.34 19.34
N LEU A 2 -14.71 17.57 18.23
CA LEU A 2 -15.16 16.18 18.21
C LEU A 2 -14.06 15.32 18.85
N ASN A 3 -14.22 15.00 20.12
CA ASN A 3 -13.34 14.04 20.78
C ASN A 3 -13.78 12.63 20.38
N ILE A 4 -13.26 12.14 19.27
CA ILE A 4 -13.61 10.83 18.69
C ILE A 4 -13.46 9.68 19.69
N PRO A 5 -12.39 9.57 20.51
CA PRO A 5 -12.27 8.52 21.51
C PRO A 5 -13.40 8.47 22.54
N ARG A 6 -14.19 9.53 22.68
CA ARG A 6 -15.33 9.57 23.58
C ARG A 6 -16.57 8.86 23.04
N TYR A 7 -16.62 8.67 21.71
CA TYR A 7 -17.77 8.10 21.00
C TYR A 7 -17.47 6.80 20.30
N VAL A 8 -16.20 6.44 20.15
CA VAL A 8 -15.76 5.18 19.54
C VAL A 8 -14.95 4.43 20.60
N ASP A 9 -15.47 3.30 21.02
CA ASP A 9 -14.72 2.36 21.85
C ASP A 9 -13.62 1.75 20.99
N SER A 10 -12.38 2.19 21.18
CA SER A 10 -11.17 1.68 20.52
C SER A 10 -10.43 0.66 21.39
N SER A 11 -11.05 0.20 22.49
CA SER A 11 -10.47 -0.88 23.29
C SER A 11 -10.45 -2.18 22.46
N GLU A 12 -9.30 -2.82 22.43
CA GLU A 12 -9.21 -4.17 21.88
C GLU A 12 -10.16 -5.08 22.67
N LYS A 13 -11.00 -5.84 21.95
CA LYS A 13 -11.86 -6.84 22.60
C LYS A 13 -10.94 -7.78 23.36
N ALA A 14 -11.25 -8.00 24.64
CA ALA A 14 -10.52 -8.97 25.45
C ALA A 14 -10.53 -10.34 24.74
N GLU A 15 -9.35 -10.92 24.54
CA GLU A 15 -9.23 -12.27 24.01
C GLU A 15 -9.89 -13.25 25.01
N ASN A 16 -10.96 -13.89 24.57
CA ASN A 16 -11.61 -14.94 25.34
C ASN A 16 -11.01 -16.30 24.95
N TRP A 17 -10.27 -16.88 25.87
CA TRP A 17 -9.73 -18.22 25.71
C TRP A 17 -10.82 -19.26 26.00
N ASP A 18 -11.25 -19.99 24.98
CA ASP A 18 -12.13 -21.14 25.16
C ASP A 18 -11.31 -22.35 25.63
N ILE A 19 -11.39 -22.64 26.93
CA ILE A 19 -10.65 -23.74 27.55
C ILE A 19 -11.14 -25.10 27.02
N TYR A 20 -12.43 -25.27 26.74
CA TYR A 20 -12.95 -26.49 26.20
C TYR A 20 -12.42 -26.76 24.78
N ALA A 21 -12.49 -25.78 23.90
CA ALA A 21 -11.92 -25.85 22.55
C ALA A 21 -10.42 -26.16 22.58
N SER A 22 -9.68 -25.55 23.50
CA SER A 22 -8.23 -25.78 23.68
C SER A 22 -7.90 -27.20 24.15
N MET A 23 -8.73 -27.80 25.00
CA MET A 23 -8.49 -29.13 25.57
C MET A 23 -9.06 -30.27 24.72
N PHE A 24 -10.23 -30.11 24.13
CA PHE A 24 -10.96 -31.15 23.44
C PHE A 24 -11.08 -30.92 21.92
N GLY A 25 -10.65 -29.80 21.44
CA GLY A 25 -10.79 -29.38 20.05
C GLY A 25 -12.17 -28.82 19.75
N GLY A 26 -12.37 -28.45 18.48
CA GLY A 26 -13.59 -27.78 18.03
C GLY A 26 -13.37 -26.28 17.86
N ILE A 27 -14.25 -25.65 17.12
CA ILE A 27 -14.27 -24.20 16.87
C ILE A 27 -15.59 -23.68 17.43
N PRO A 28 -15.55 -22.72 18.37
CA PRO A 28 -16.77 -22.16 18.94
C PRO A 28 -17.66 -21.53 17.85
N GLU A 29 -18.94 -21.85 17.85
CA GLU A 29 -19.90 -21.26 16.91
C GLU A 29 -19.95 -19.74 17.05
N ALA A 30 -19.72 -19.21 18.26
CA ALA A 30 -19.66 -17.76 18.52
C ALA A 30 -18.53 -17.08 17.73
N GLU A 31 -17.35 -17.70 17.63
CA GLU A 31 -16.23 -17.17 16.83
C GLU A 31 -16.55 -17.19 15.32
N LEU A 32 -17.26 -18.22 14.86
CA LEU A 32 -17.73 -18.26 13.47
C LEU A 32 -18.79 -17.19 13.19
N GLN A 33 -19.58 -16.78 14.17
CA GLN A 33 -20.54 -15.68 14.03
C GLN A 33 -19.85 -14.31 13.86
N ASP A 34 -18.69 -14.11 14.47
CA ASP A 34 -17.89 -12.87 14.28
C ASP A 34 -17.47 -12.69 12.80
N LEU A 35 -17.43 -13.77 12.04
CA LEU A 35 -17.16 -13.78 10.60
C LEU A 35 -18.43 -13.62 9.72
N SER A 36 -19.54 -13.15 10.29
CA SER A 36 -20.85 -13.05 9.61
C SER A 36 -20.82 -12.24 8.30
N ALA A 37 -19.97 -11.21 8.22
CA ALA A 37 -19.78 -10.42 6.99
C ALA A 37 -19.24 -11.30 5.84
N TYR A 38 -18.32 -12.22 6.14
CA TYR A 38 -17.79 -13.17 5.15
C TYR A 38 -18.82 -14.21 4.74
N TRP A 39 -19.64 -14.69 5.70
CA TRP A 39 -20.71 -15.64 5.39
C TRP A 39 -21.83 -15.01 4.56
N THR A 40 -22.05 -13.72 4.72
CA THR A 40 -22.96 -12.95 3.87
C THR A 40 -22.43 -12.79 2.45
N ALA A 41 -21.13 -12.50 2.32
CA ALA A 41 -20.46 -12.34 1.02
C ALA A 41 -20.25 -13.68 0.31
N PHE A 42 -20.06 -14.78 1.05
CA PHE A 42 -19.80 -16.12 0.54
C PHE A 42 -20.79 -17.12 1.16
N PRO A 43 -22.05 -17.17 0.70
CA PRO A 43 -23.13 -17.88 1.39
C PRO A 43 -22.91 -19.39 1.58
N HIS A 44 -22.16 -20.02 0.68
CA HIS A 44 -21.90 -21.47 0.70
C HIS A 44 -20.57 -21.83 1.39
N LEU A 45 -19.73 -20.86 1.68
CA LEU A 45 -18.38 -21.10 2.17
C LEU A 45 -18.39 -21.70 3.58
N LYS A 46 -19.21 -21.17 4.50
CA LYS A 46 -19.29 -21.69 5.88
C LYS A 46 -19.62 -23.17 5.90
N ALA A 47 -20.65 -23.59 5.19
CA ALA A 47 -21.09 -24.99 5.14
C ALA A 47 -20.07 -25.93 4.46
N ALA A 48 -19.29 -25.42 3.53
CA ALA A 48 -18.21 -26.19 2.88
C ALA A 48 -17.02 -26.42 3.82
N LEU A 49 -16.73 -25.46 4.68
CA LEU A 49 -15.55 -25.50 5.56
C LEU A 49 -15.84 -26.16 6.92
N PHE A 50 -17.03 -26.00 7.45
CA PHE A 50 -17.38 -26.40 8.82
C PHE A 50 -18.63 -27.25 8.87
N SER A 51 -18.66 -28.20 9.81
CA SER A 51 -19.86 -28.96 10.19
C SER A 51 -20.12 -28.82 11.70
N PRO A 52 -21.38 -28.80 12.14
CA PRO A 52 -21.71 -28.83 13.55
C PRO A 52 -21.14 -30.10 14.22
N ASP A 53 -20.51 -29.94 15.37
CA ASP A 53 -20.11 -31.05 16.25
C ASP A 53 -21.13 -31.24 17.38
N ASN A 54 -21.52 -30.09 17.97
CA ASN A 54 -22.62 -30.00 18.95
C ASN A 54 -23.24 -28.58 18.88
N GLU A 55 -24.09 -28.23 19.86
CA GLU A 55 -24.79 -26.94 19.87
C GLU A 55 -23.85 -25.72 19.95
N ALA A 56 -22.64 -25.88 20.52
CA ALA A 56 -21.71 -24.79 20.78
C ALA A 56 -20.45 -24.82 19.89
N TYR A 57 -20.14 -25.96 19.26
CA TYR A 57 -18.88 -26.14 18.52
C TYR A 57 -19.09 -26.75 17.13
N CYS A 58 -18.24 -26.33 16.23
CA CYS A 58 -18.10 -26.86 14.87
C CYS A 58 -16.76 -27.59 14.69
N ARG A 59 -16.71 -28.48 13.72
CA ARG A 59 -15.47 -29.12 13.23
C ARG A 59 -15.13 -28.67 11.83
N LEU A 60 -13.82 -28.61 11.56
CA LEU A 60 -13.31 -28.34 10.23
C LEU A 60 -13.50 -29.58 9.33
N ASN A 61 -14.13 -29.39 8.17
CA ASN A 61 -14.41 -30.46 7.19
C ASN A 61 -13.28 -30.67 6.17
N VAL A 62 -12.25 -29.82 6.16
CA VAL A 62 -11.24 -29.78 5.12
C VAL A 62 -9.83 -29.94 5.71
N ALA A 63 -8.96 -30.66 5.00
CA ALA A 63 -7.58 -30.86 5.43
C ALA A 63 -6.70 -29.63 5.27
N ASN A 64 -6.99 -28.78 4.29
CA ASN A 64 -6.24 -27.55 4.03
C ASN A 64 -7.21 -26.37 3.84
N LEU A 65 -7.40 -25.65 4.94
CA LEU A 65 -8.34 -24.51 4.99
C LEU A 65 -8.02 -23.46 3.92
N LYS A 66 -6.76 -23.04 3.80
CA LYS A 66 -6.34 -22.00 2.86
C LYS A 66 -6.68 -22.36 1.42
N ASN A 67 -6.33 -23.57 1.00
CA ASN A 67 -6.60 -24.01 -0.37
C ASN A 67 -8.10 -24.13 -0.63
N SER A 68 -8.86 -24.68 0.34
CA SER A 68 -10.31 -24.83 0.23
C SER A 68 -11.02 -23.48 0.10
N VAL A 69 -10.62 -22.47 0.88
CA VAL A 69 -11.13 -21.10 0.77
C VAL A 69 -10.79 -20.51 -0.61
N LEU A 70 -9.52 -20.58 -1.04
CA LEU A 70 -9.07 -19.95 -2.27
C LEU A 70 -9.66 -20.58 -3.54
N SER A 71 -10.04 -21.87 -3.49
CA SER A 71 -10.65 -22.60 -4.61
C SER A 71 -12.18 -22.63 -4.53
N HIS A 72 -12.79 -22.10 -3.46
CA HIS A 72 -14.24 -22.14 -3.31
C HIS A 72 -14.94 -21.30 -4.41
N PRO A 73 -16.04 -21.80 -5.01
CA PRO A 73 -16.72 -21.10 -6.11
C PRO A 73 -17.11 -19.65 -5.78
N ASP A 74 -17.65 -19.40 -4.57
CA ASP A 74 -18.03 -18.04 -4.14
C ASP A 74 -16.82 -17.09 -4.12
N VAL A 75 -15.66 -17.58 -3.64
CA VAL A 75 -14.42 -16.81 -3.57
C VAL A 75 -13.83 -16.59 -4.97
N VAL A 76 -13.89 -17.58 -5.83
CA VAL A 76 -13.47 -17.45 -7.25
C VAL A 76 -14.37 -16.45 -7.96
N ALA A 77 -15.69 -16.52 -7.75
CA ALA A 77 -16.64 -15.55 -8.32
C ALA A 77 -16.34 -14.10 -7.85
N PHE A 78 -16.06 -13.92 -6.55
CA PHE A 78 -15.66 -12.64 -6.00
C PHE A 78 -14.38 -12.10 -6.67
N LYS A 79 -13.33 -12.94 -6.80
CA LYS A 79 -12.09 -12.53 -7.48
C LYS A 79 -12.34 -12.12 -8.93
N THR A 80 -13.18 -12.88 -9.63
CA THR A 80 -13.55 -12.59 -11.02
C THR A 80 -14.33 -11.28 -11.12
N ALA A 81 -15.28 -11.04 -10.21
CA ALA A 81 -16.04 -9.80 -10.16
C ALA A 81 -15.12 -8.59 -9.92
N PHE A 82 -14.18 -8.71 -8.97
CA PHE A 82 -13.19 -7.66 -8.71
C PHE A 82 -12.28 -7.41 -9.92
N GLN A 83 -11.76 -8.47 -10.53
CA GLN A 83 -10.94 -8.35 -11.75
C GLN A 83 -11.69 -7.69 -12.91
N ASN A 84 -12.96 -8.05 -13.11
CA ASN A 84 -13.79 -7.45 -14.14
C ASN A 84 -14.10 -5.97 -13.86
N ALA A 85 -14.30 -5.60 -12.60
CA ALA A 85 -14.55 -4.22 -12.21
C ALA A 85 -13.36 -3.29 -12.50
N PHE A 86 -12.13 -3.83 -12.47
CA PHE A 86 -10.89 -3.06 -12.68
C PHE A 86 -10.10 -3.46 -13.94
N GLY A 87 -10.64 -4.36 -14.77
CA GLY A 87 -9.91 -4.91 -15.92
C GLY A 87 -9.54 -3.90 -17.01
N ASP A 88 -10.24 -2.78 -17.09
CA ASP A 88 -9.99 -1.68 -18.01
C ASP A 88 -9.50 -0.41 -17.31
N PHE A 89 -9.24 -0.48 -15.99
CA PHE A 89 -8.95 0.72 -15.19
C PHE A 89 -7.60 1.35 -15.53
N ASP A 90 -6.61 0.57 -15.92
CA ASP A 90 -5.33 1.04 -16.43
C ASP A 90 -5.49 1.84 -17.73
N ALA A 91 -6.31 1.34 -18.67
CA ALA A 91 -6.62 2.05 -19.89
C ALA A 91 -7.41 3.34 -19.63
N TYR A 92 -8.33 3.29 -18.67
CA TYR A 92 -9.06 4.47 -18.20
C TYR A 92 -8.12 5.52 -17.61
N LEU A 93 -7.21 5.14 -16.70
CA LEU A 93 -6.22 6.05 -16.12
C LEU A 93 -5.28 6.63 -17.17
N LYS A 94 -4.83 5.82 -18.12
CA LYS A 94 -4.00 6.29 -19.24
C LYS A 94 -4.72 7.37 -20.05
N SER A 95 -5.97 7.10 -20.42
CA SER A 95 -6.79 8.08 -21.17
C SER A 95 -7.04 9.35 -20.37
N ALA A 96 -7.35 9.23 -19.08
CA ALA A 96 -7.66 10.35 -18.21
C ALA A 96 -6.45 11.23 -17.91
N LEU A 97 -5.30 10.62 -17.56
CA LEU A 97 -4.16 11.33 -16.97
C LEU A 97 -3.01 11.55 -17.96
N ILE A 98 -2.85 10.70 -18.97
CA ILE A 98 -1.71 10.76 -19.90
C ILE A 98 -2.13 11.38 -21.24
N ASP A 99 -3.15 10.83 -21.89
CA ASP A 99 -3.52 11.25 -23.24
C ASP A 99 -4.08 12.68 -23.27
N GLY A 100 -4.75 13.12 -22.20
CA GLY A 100 -5.30 14.46 -22.03
C GLY A 100 -4.51 15.39 -21.09
N MET A 101 -3.29 15.05 -20.73
CA MET A 101 -2.50 15.67 -19.65
C MET A 101 -2.44 17.21 -19.72
N THR A 102 -2.25 17.80 -20.90
CA THR A 102 -2.17 19.27 -21.08
C THR A 102 -3.51 20.00 -21.00
N GLN A 103 -4.60 19.28 -21.01
CA GLN A 103 -5.97 19.81 -20.94
C GLN A 103 -6.68 19.46 -19.63
N LEU A 104 -5.98 18.73 -18.76
CA LEU A 104 -6.53 18.19 -17.54
C LEU A 104 -6.82 19.30 -16.52
N ASN A 105 -7.97 19.27 -15.88
CA ASN A 105 -8.25 20.03 -14.66
C ASN A 105 -8.01 19.12 -13.45
N ALA A 106 -6.90 19.34 -12.73
CA ALA A 106 -6.48 18.45 -11.66
C ALA A 106 -7.56 18.22 -10.59
N ALA A 107 -8.20 19.28 -10.09
CA ALA A 107 -9.24 19.16 -9.06
C ALA A 107 -10.50 18.43 -9.56
N GLY A 108 -10.93 18.71 -10.78
CA GLY A 108 -12.08 18.04 -11.39
C GLY A 108 -11.81 16.58 -11.72
N GLU A 109 -10.57 16.24 -12.03
CA GLU A 109 -10.17 14.89 -12.37
C GLU A 109 -10.08 14.00 -11.13
N GLU A 110 -9.56 14.49 -10.02
CA GLU A 110 -9.57 13.79 -8.74
C GLU A 110 -10.99 13.36 -8.34
N GLU A 111 -11.94 14.29 -8.42
CA GLU A 111 -13.35 13.99 -8.12
C GLU A 111 -13.92 12.95 -9.09
N ARG A 112 -13.55 13.00 -10.36
CA ARG A 112 -13.99 12.04 -11.37
C ARG A 112 -13.45 10.65 -11.11
N LEU A 113 -12.16 10.54 -10.81
CA LEU A 113 -11.49 9.28 -10.45
C LEU A 113 -12.07 8.67 -9.17
N SER A 114 -12.32 9.50 -8.18
CA SER A 114 -12.97 9.08 -6.92
C SER A 114 -14.35 8.48 -7.20
N ARG A 115 -15.21 9.17 -7.96
CA ARG A 115 -16.53 8.65 -8.34
C ARG A 115 -16.45 7.34 -9.11
N GLU A 116 -15.47 7.20 -9.99
CA GLU A 116 -15.25 5.99 -10.77
C GLU A 116 -14.88 4.79 -9.88
N ILE A 117 -13.97 4.98 -8.92
CA ILE A 117 -13.60 3.94 -7.95
C ILE A 117 -14.81 3.53 -7.09
N PHE A 118 -15.58 4.50 -6.58
CA PHE A 118 -16.79 4.20 -5.81
C PHE A 118 -17.84 3.43 -6.62
N ALA A 119 -18.01 3.78 -7.91
CA ALA A 119 -18.92 3.08 -8.80
C ALA A 119 -18.49 1.64 -9.08
N ARG A 120 -17.19 1.43 -9.36
CA ARG A 120 -16.62 0.09 -9.62
C ARG A 120 -16.70 -0.84 -8.40
N LEU A 121 -16.60 -0.29 -7.21
CA LEU A 121 -16.67 -1.02 -5.95
C LEU A 121 -18.10 -1.13 -5.37
N ALA A 122 -19.12 -0.54 -6.01
CA ALA A 122 -20.46 -0.48 -5.45
C ALA A 122 -21.05 -1.85 -5.11
N GLU A 123 -20.83 -2.83 -5.97
CA GLU A 123 -21.36 -4.20 -5.85
C GLU A 123 -20.32 -5.22 -5.39
N ILE A 124 -19.13 -4.77 -4.99
CA ILE A 124 -18.07 -5.66 -4.50
C ILE A 124 -18.14 -5.73 -2.98
N PRO A 125 -18.56 -6.85 -2.37
CA PRO A 125 -18.63 -6.99 -0.92
C PRO A 125 -17.23 -7.02 -0.29
N LEU A 126 -17.15 -6.77 1.01
CA LEU A 126 -15.92 -6.84 1.82
C LEU A 126 -14.81 -5.85 1.44
N VAL A 127 -15.01 -5.00 0.47
CA VAL A 127 -14.05 -3.96 0.09
C VAL A 127 -14.47 -2.64 0.72
N ASP A 128 -13.60 -2.07 1.53
CA ASP A 128 -13.79 -0.72 2.05
C ASP A 128 -13.49 0.30 0.95
N ARG A 129 -14.56 0.95 0.48
CA ARG A 129 -14.47 1.97 -0.59
C ARG A 129 -13.73 3.22 -0.15
N TYR A 130 -13.77 3.55 1.14
CA TYR A 130 -13.03 4.69 1.67
C TYR A 130 -11.54 4.39 1.81
N ALA A 131 -11.17 3.17 2.17
CA ALA A 131 -9.78 2.73 2.12
C ALA A 131 -9.23 2.75 0.68
N ALA A 132 -10.02 2.32 -0.31
CA ALA A 132 -9.66 2.42 -1.72
C ALA A 132 -9.52 3.89 -2.19
N TYR A 133 -10.41 4.77 -1.74
CA TYR A 133 -10.30 6.21 -1.99
C TYR A 133 -9.03 6.81 -1.36
N GLN A 134 -8.70 6.40 -0.13
CA GLN A 134 -7.48 6.88 0.52
C GLN A 134 -6.22 6.52 -0.27
N LEU A 135 -6.17 5.32 -0.85
CA LEU A 135 -5.05 4.93 -1.74
C LEU A 135 -4.97 5.84 -2.98
N LEU A 136 -6.13 6.15 -3.59
CA LEU A 136 -6.16 7.11 -4.70
C LEU A 136 -5.66 8.50 -4.26
N ASP A 137 -6.17 9.03 -3.16
CA ASP A 137 -5.82 10.36 -2.63
C ASP A 137 -4.32 10.47 -2.29
N ASP A 138 -3.75 9.42 -1.68
CA ASP A 138 -2.32 9.36 -1.36
C ASP A 138 -1.43 9.33 -2.61
N ASP A 139 -1.87 8.67 -3.68
CA ASP A 139 -1.15 8.65 -4.96
C ASP A 139 -1.42 9.93 -5.77
N TRP A 140 -2.65 10.47 -5.70
CA TRP A 140 -3.02 11.72 -6.36
C TRP A 140 -2.18 12.89 -5.88
N LYS A 141 -1.98 13.03 -4.56
CA LYS A 141 -1.15 14.07 -3.95
C LYS A 141 0.27 14.11 -4.49
N LYS A 142 0.80 12.96 -4.93
CA LYS A 142 2.16 12.87 -5.49
C LYS A 142 2.27 13.45 -6.89
N ILE A 143 1.18 13.44 -7.66
CA ILE A 143 1.18 13.83 -9.08
C ILE A 143 0.38 15.10 -9.38
N ALA A 144 -0.49 15.53 -8.48
CA ALA A 144 -1.40 16.66 -8.71
C ALA A 144 -0.67 17.95 -9.07
N ILE A 145 0.38 18.27 -8.32
CA ILE A 145 1.20 19.48 -8.54
C ILE A 145 1.88 19.43 -9.91
N ASP A 146 2.43 18.29 -10.28
CA ASP A 146 3.11 18.11 -11.57
C ASP A 146 2.13 18.24 -12.74
N LEU A 147 0.90 17.72 -12.57
CA LEU A 147 -0.16 17.88 -13.56
C LEU A 147 -0.61 19.33 -13.70
N GLU A 148 -0.70 20.10 -12.62
CA GLU A 148 -1.01 21.53 -12.65
C GLU A 148 0.11 22.33 -13.33
N ILE A 149 1.37 22.01 -13.08
CA ILE A 149 2.52 22.62 -13.75
C ILE A 149 2.46 22.34 -15.26
N ILE A 150 2.24 21.08 -15.66
CA ILE A 150 2.13 20.73 -17.09
C ILE A 150 0.92 21.42 -17.74
N GLN A 151 -0.18 21.58 -17.05
CA GLN A 151 -1.35 22.27 -17.54
C GLN A 151 -1.07 23.78 -17.80
N THR A 152 -0.34 24.42 -16.87
CA THR A 152 -0.08 25.86 -16.92
C THR A 152 1.09 26.22 -17.84
N GLU A 153 2.17 25.45 -17.81
CA GLU A 153 3.43 25.72 -18.51
C GLU A 153 3.60 24.88 -19.79
N GLY A 154 2.74 23.86 -19.96
CA GLY A 154 2.81 22.92 -21.05
C GLY A 154 3.85 21.82 -20.81
N PHE A 155 3.92 20.86 -21.74
CA PHE A 155 4.82 19.71 -21.63
C PHE A 155 6.32 20.08 -21.64
N ALA A 156 6.67 21.33 -22.00
CA ALA A 156 8.03 21.83 -21.95
C ALA A 156 8.58 21.91 -20.52
N ALA A 157 7.74 22.06 -19.52
CA ALA A 157 8.10 22.06 -18.10
C ALA A 157 8.87 20.80 -17.68
N THR A 158 8.61 19.65 -18.32
CA THR A 158 9.32 18.38 -18.05
C THR A 158 10.82 18.43 -18.38
N LYS A 159 11.29 19.44 -19.10
CA LYS A 159 12.71 19.64 -19.45
C LYS A 159 13.42 20.62 -18.52
N GLN A 160 12.69 21.24 -17.62
CA GLN A 160 13.23 22.25 -16.69
C GLN A 160 13.77 21.58 -15.43
N VAL A 161 14.70 22.28 -14.79
CA VAL A 161 15.30 21.88 -13.51
C VAL A 161 15.28 23.05 -12.55
N ASP A 162 15.09 22.75 -11.27
CA ASP A 162 15.09 23.71 -10.18
C ASP A 162 16.26 23.48 -9.23
N PRO A 163 16.75 24.51 -8.54
CA PRO A 163 17.74 24.35 -7.49
C PRO A 163 17.13 23.55 -6.33
N ASN A 164 17.81 22.50 -5.90
CA ASN A 164 17.42 21.75 -4.72
C ASN A 164 17.83 22.52 -3.46
N MET A 165 16.86 23.12 -2.77
CA MET A 165 17.12 23.87 -1.55
C MET A 165 16.98 22.97 -0.32
N VAL A 166 18.03 22.86 0.49
CA VAL A 166 18.04 22.06 1.72
C VAL A 166 18.39 22.95 2.92
N LEU A 167 17.77 22.66 4.06
CA LEU A 167 18.05 23.37 5.30
C LEU A 167 19.30 22.76 5.95
N LYS A 168 20.40 23.52 6.03
CA LYS A 168 21.63 23.14 6.74
C LYS A 168 21.95 24.19 7.82
N LYS A 169 21.97 23.78 9.08
CA LYS A 169 22.30 24.66 10.22
C LYS A 169 21.53 25.98 10.22
N ASP A 170 20.20 25.89 10.08
CA ASP A 170 19.24 27.02 10.06
C ASP A 170 19.38 27.98 8.86
N ALA A 171 20.11 27.59 7.80
CA ALA A 171 20.18 28.33 6.53
C ALA A 171 19.74 27.43 5.36
N GLU A 172 18.96 28.01 4.44
CA GLU A 172 18.67 27.35 3.17
C GLU A 172 19.90 27.44 2.25
N VAL A 173 20.39 26.29 1.81
CA VAL A 173 21.55 26.17 0.94
C VAL A 173 21.17 25.30 -0.25
N GLN A 174 21.60 25.73 -1.44
CA GLN A 174 21.42 24.92 -2.64
C GLN A 174 22.33 23.67 -2.56
N ASP A 175 21.71 22.49 -2.68
CA ASP A 175 22.39 21.21 -2.71
C ASP A 175 22.00 20.43 -3.98
N GLY A 176 22.61 20.83 -5.10
CA GLY A 176 22.34 20.26 -6.40
C GLY A 176 21.08 20.80 -7.07
N TRP A 177 20.47 19.97 -7.91
CA TRP A 177 19.33 20.30 -8.75
C TRP A 177 18.30 19.17 -8.68
N VAL A 178 17.02 19.53 -8.86
CA VAL A 178 15.89 18.58 -9.00
C VAL A 178 15.18 18.83 -10.31
N GLY A 179 14.52 17.86 -10.85
CA GLY A 179 13.63 18.05 -12.00
C GLY A 179 12.44 18.91 -11.60
N HIS A 180 12.04 19.85 -12.43
CA HIS A 180 10.88 20.71 -12.20
C HIS A 180 9.58 19.88 -12.09
N VAL A 181 9.43 18.86 -12.94
CA VAL A 181 8.32 17.90 -12.96
C VAL A 181 8.85 16.48 -12.85
N LEU A 182 9.86 16.11 -13.64
CA LEU A 182 10.34 14.72 -13.67
C LEU A 182 11.41 14.49 -12.58
N PRO A 183 11.16 13.57 -11.63
CA PRO A 183 12.16 13.20 -10.64
C PRO A 183 13.43 12.65 -11.30
N PHE A 184 14.59 13.15 -10.93
CA PHE A 184 15.88 12.67 -11.49
C PHE A 184 16.08 11.18 -11.25
N GLU A 185 15.72 10.69 -10.07
CA GLU A 185 15.81 9.27 -9.71
C GLU A 185 15.05 8.37 -10.67
N LEU A 186 13.85 8.81 -11.10
CA LEU A 186 13.07 8.08 -12.09
C LEU A 186 13.75 8.09 -13.45
N VAL A 187 14.23 9.27 -13.89
CA VAL A 187 14.95 9.40 -15.17
C VAL A 187 16.22 8.54 -15.17
N GLN A 188 16.99 8.60 -14.10
CA GLN A 188 18.21 7.81 -13.92
C GLN A 188 17.92 6.32 -13.93
N SER A 189 16.88 5.85 -13.20
CA SER A 189 16.53 4.45 -13.14
C SER A 189 16.11 3.87 -14.50
N VAL A 190 15.48 4.67 -15.36
CA VAL A 190 15.01 4.25 -16.70
C VAL A 190 16.09 4.38 -17.78
N LYS A 191 16.92 5.44 -17.71
CA LYS A 191 17.88 5.78 -18.77
C LYS A 191 19.33 5.42 -18.45
N MET A 192 19.68 5.33 -17.15
CA MET A 192 21.04 5.14 -16.65
C MET A 192 21.08 4.02 -15.59
N HIS A 193 20.30 2.98 -15.79
CA HIS A 193 20.11 1.93 -14.78
C HIS A 193 21.42 1.19 -14.43
N GLU A 194 22.33 1.00 -15.42
CA GLU A 194 23.61 0.34 -15.20
C GLU A 194 24.57 1.23 -14.39
N GLU A 195 24.63 2.51 -14.72
CA GLU A 195 25.45 3.50 -14.01
C GLU A 195 24.95 3.69 -12.57
N VAL A 196 23.64 3.78 -12.37
CA VAL A 196 23.03 3.87 -11.03
C VAL A 196 23.31 2.61 -10.20
N ALA A 197 23.21 1.43 -10.81
CA ALA A 197 23.54 0.17 -10.14
C ALA A 197 25.03 0.11 -9.75
N ALA A 198 25.93 0.53 -10.64
CA ALA A 198 27.35 0.60 -10.38
C ALA A 198 27.71 1.62 -9.27
N LEU A 199 27.01 2.78 -9.25
CA LEU A 199 27.16 3.79 -8.20
C LEU A 199 26.76 3.21 -6.84
N ARG A 200 25.55 2.64 -6.75
CA ARG A 200 25.03 2.01 -5.51
C ARG A 200 25.96 0.92 -4.99
N ALA A 201 26.51 0.10 -5.87
CA ALA A 201 27.48 -0.94 -5.47
C ALA A 201 28.75 -0.34 -4.86
N LYS A 202 29.25 0.81 -5.40
CA LYS A 202 30.39 1.52 -4.83
C LYS A 202 30.06 2.19 -3.50
N GLU A 203 28.88 2.77 -3.35
CA GLU A 203 28.42 3.36 -2.09
C GLU A 203 28.30 2.29 -0.99
N THR A 204 27.71 1.13 -1.33
CA THR A 204 27.66 -0.02 -0.41
C THR A 204 29.06 -0.45 0.00
N ARG A 205 29.98 -0.60 -0.96
CA ARG A 205 31.36 -0.99 -0.67
C ARG A 205 32.10 0.06 0.19
N LEU A 206 31.85 1.35 -0.07
CA LEU A 206 32.39 2.42 0.76
C LEU A 206 31.87 2.34 2.20
N SER A 207 30.58 2.08 2.37
CA SER A 207 29.98 1.91 3.70
C SER A 207 30.52 0.69 4.43
N GLU A 208 30.74 -0.42 3.73
CA GLU A 208 31.39 -1.63 4.29
C GLU A 208 32.82 -1.32 4.78
N ILE A 209 33.62 -0.66 3.93
CA ILE A 209 35.00 -0.27 4.29
C ILE A 209 35.02 0.69 5.48
N ALA A 210 34.09 1.65 5.52
CA ALA A 210 33.98 2.57 6.65
C ALA A 210 33.65 1.82 7.96
N GLY A 211 32.71 0.85 7.90
CA GLY A 211 32.39 0.01 9.05
C GLY A 211 33.54 -0.91 9.47
N GLU A 212 34.28 -1.51 8.52
CA GLU A 212 35.48 -2.27 8.79
C GLU A 212 36.57 -1.39 9.46
N TYR A 213 36.74 -0.17 8.97
CA TYR A 213 37.68 0.78 9.52
C TYR A 213 37.33 1.20 10.96
N GLU A 214 36.08 1.51 11.23
CA GLU A 214 35.63 1.80 12.60
C GLU A 214 35.83 0.62 13.53
N SER A 215 35.55 -0.60 13.07
CA SER A 215 35.78 -1.82 13.84
C SER A 215 37.26 -2.01 14.19
N TYR A 216 38.16 -1.77 13.23
CA TYR A 216 39.60 -1.84 13.49
C TYR A 216 40.06 -0.74 14.46
N LEU A 217 39.50 0.47 14.36
CA LEU A 217 39.83 1.53 15.33
C LEU A 217 39.37 1.19 16.75
N ASP A 218 38.23 0.51 16.88
CA ASP A 218 37.74 0.09 18.20
C ASP A 218 38.58 -1.04 18.81
N GLU A 219 39.24 -1.85 17.98
CA GLU A 219 40.16 -2.91 18.44
C GLU A 219 41.56 -2.38 18.85
N LEU A 220 41.93 -1.15 18.43
CA LEU A 220 43.19 -0.54 18.80
C LEU A 220 43.20 -0.08 20.26
N SER A 221 44.37 -0.23 20.91
CA SER A 221 44.55 0.33 22.24
C SER A 221 44.53 1.86 22.25
N GLU A 222 44.25 2.46 23.40
CA GLU A 222 44.26 3.94 23.51
C GLU A 222 45.62 4.56 23.13
N GLU A 223 46.72 3.83 23.38
CA GLU A 223 48.09 4.28 23.02
C GLU A 223 48.34 4.23 21.50
N ASP A 224 47.67 3.32 20.78
CA ASP A 224 47.80 3.21 19.31
C ASP A 224 46.88 4.17 18.56
N LYS A 225 45.83 4.68 19.22
CA LYS A 225 44.91 5.68 18.63
C LYS A 225 45.51 7.09 18.56
N GLU A 226 46.55 7.38 19.35
CA GLU A 226 47.22 8.70 19.40
C GLU A 226 48.42 8.84 18.45
N GLN A 227 48.81 7.78 17.74
CA GLN A 227 49.86 7.80 16.72
C GLN A 227 49.24 7.97 15.30
#